data_5fd93902500a12245c8a682ef4f6145a
#
_entry.id   5fd93902500a12245c8a682ef4f6145a
#
_cell.length_a   1.000
_cell.length_b   1.000
_cell.length_c   1.000
_cell.angle_alpha   90.00
_cell.angle_beta   90.00
_cell.angle_gamma   90.00
#
_symmetry.space_group_name_H-M   'P 1'
#
loop_
_entity.id
_entity.type
_entity.pdbx_description
1 polymer ?
#
loop_
_entity_poly.entity_id
_entity_poly.type
_entity_poly.pdbx_seq_one_letter_code
_entity_poly.pdbx_strand_id
1 'polypeptide(L)'
;MAAVVFTVVVIVASSGCMDRLGAGLSPGRRRGPPRIDKHAQTFFRGVADHGAVMNPTAQPSDPGTPSLAVPPLFAALAPARSILIAGAGGGFDVYAGLPLAFALWRGGAQVHLASLSFSELELIDREAWVAEHVAAVQPDTASPDWYFPERTLARWLAAQQLPSTVYAFPPLGVQPLRAAYRHLVEHLDVDAVVLVDGGTDVLLRGDESDLGTPVEDITSLAAVAALEVPVKLVTSLGFGIDAYDGVNHVQVLENLAALDRDGGYLGALSIPGSSREAALYRDAVADAQAATPDRPSIVQGQIAAATSGAFGDVRFSRRTRGGDLFVNPLMAIYFTVDLDKLAARCLYLDHIENTIGRRQVITRIQAFRDELLSARVPRAFPH
;
A
#
# COMPACT_ATOMS: atom_id res chain seq x y z
N MET A 1 9.24 12.65 32.60
CA MET A 1 9.26 13.15 31.21
C MET A 1 10.72 13.41 30.83
N ALA A 2 11.33 12.51 30.09
CA ALA A 2 12.70 12.66 29.60
C ALA A 2 12.63 12.76 28.08
N ALA A 3 13.00 13.92 27.54
CA ALA A 3 13.10 14.15 26.12
C ALA A 3 14.38 13.46 25.60
N VAL A 4 14.23 12.53 24.69
CA VAL A 4 15.34 11.91 23.96
C VAL A 4 15.60 12.73 22.71
N VAL A 5 16.72 13.42 22.70
CA VAL A 5 17.20 14.17 21.52
C VAL A 5 18.01 13.20 20.66
N PHE A 6 17.52 12.94 19.43
CA PHE A 6 18.31 12.21 18.43
C PHE A 6 19.15 13.20 17.63
N THR A 7 20.47 13.09 17.74
CA THR A 7 21.40 13.80 16.85
C THR A 7 21.65 12.93 15.63
N VAL A 8 21.23 13.41 14.45
CA VAL A 8 21.55 12.78 13.18
C VAL A 8 22.89 13.32 12.70
N VAL A 9 23.92 12.46 12.65
CA VAL A 9 25.22 12.78 12.04
C VAL A 9 25.20 12.25 10.60
N VAL A 10 25.25 13.14 9.64
CA VAL A 10 25.42 12.79 8.23
C VAL A 10 26.92 12.70 7.95
N ILE A 11 27.42 11.48 7.74
CA ILE A 11 28.80 11.23 7.28
C ILE A 11 28.75 11.10 5.75
N VAL A 12 29.31 12.08 5.07
CA VAL A 12 29.58 11.97 3.63
C VAL A 12 30.91 11.25 3.44
N ALA A 13 30.86 9.98 3.07
CA ALA A 13 32.06 9.23 2.70
C ALA A 13 32.34 9.44 1.20
N SER A 14 33.43 10.12 0.88
CA SER A 14 33.97 10.15 -0.47
C SER A 14 34.81 8.88 -0.69
N SER A 15 34.30 7.93 -1.45
CA SER A 15 35.05 6.75 -1.86
C SER A 15 35.89 7.06 -3.13
N GLY A 16 37.21 7.12 -2.96
CA GLY A 16 38.13 7.06 -4.05
C GLY A 16 38.17 5.67 -4.69
N CYS A 17 38.02 5.64 -5.98
CA CYS A 17 38.17 4.46 -6.81
C CYS A 17 39.65 4.15 -6.97
N MET A 18 40.12 2.97 -6.55
CA MET A 18 41.44 2.44 -6.87
C MET A 18 41.35 1.47 -8.04
N ASP A 19 42.11 1.81 -9.08
CA ASP A 19 42.41 1.01 -10.26
C ASP A 19 43.06 -0.33 -9.94
N ARG A 20 42.72 -1.34 -10.73
CA ARG A 20 43.67 -2.33 -11.26
C ARG A 20 43.07 -2.97 -12.51
N LEU A 21 43.69 -2.72 -13.66
CA LEU A 21 44.16 -3.76 -14.57
C LEU A 21 44.99 -3.10 -15.70
N GLY A 22 46.19 -3.61 -15.88
CA GLY A 22 47.15 -3.10 -16.79
C GLY A 22 47.08 -3.76 -18.19
N ALA A 23 47.74 -3.11 -19.07
CA ALA A 23 48.60 -3.54 -20.17
C ALA A 23 48.36 -2.76 -21.46
N GLY A 24 49.43 -2.07 -21.92
CA GLY A 24 49.72 -2.05 -23.36
C GLY A 24 49.77 -0.67 -24.05
N LEU A 25 51.01 -0.04 -24.07
CA LEU A 25 51.62 0.60 -25.23
C LEU A 25 51.21 2.01 -25.72
N SER A 26 52.04 2.91 -25.51
CA SER A 26 52.93 3.78 -26.32
C SER A 26 52.71 5.30 -26.11
N PRO A 27 53.77 6.13 -26.21
CA PRO A 27 53.83 7.45 -25.59
C PRO A 27 53.44 8.56 -26.59
N GLY A 28 52.57 9.42 -26.18
CA GLY A 28 52.16 10.56 -26.98
C GLY A 28 51.65 11.74 -26.14
N ARG A 29 52.49 12.77 -26.03
CA ARG A 29 52.24 14.17 -25.70
C ARG A 29 51.63 14.48 -24.32
N ARG A 30 52.47 14.98 -23.44
CA ARG A 30 52.13 15.74 -22.23
C ARG A 30 51.21 16.90 -22.58
N ARG A 31 49.99 16.87 -22.10
CA ARG A 31 49.15 18.04 -21.93
C ARG A 31 49.24 18.46 -20.45
N GLY A 32 49.57 19.73 -20.24
CA GLY A 32 49.65 20.34 -18.92
C GLY A 32 48.31 20.36 -18.20
N PRO A 33 48.32 20.61 -16.87
CA PRO A 33 47.08 20.62 -16.07
C PRO A 33 46.12 21.71 -16.54
N PRO A 34 44.79 21.47 -16.47
CA PRO A 34 43.82 22.47 -16.86
C PRO A 34 43.91 23.70 -15.92
N ARG A 35 43.98 24.88 -16.54
CA ARG A 35 43.92 26.16 -15.82
C ARG A 35 42.56 26.28 -15.12
N ILE A 36 42.56 26.39 -13.81
CA ILE A 36 41.43 26.72 -13.02
C ILE A 36 41.05 28.17 -13.32
N ASP A 37 39.82 28.37 -13.78
CA ASP A 37 39.27 29.65 -14.14
C ASP A 37 39.13 30.54 -12.89
N LYS A 38 39.73 31.74 -12.92
CA LYS A 38 39.77 32.66 -11.78
C LYS A 38 38.40 33.27 -11.41
N HIS A 39 37.33 32.94 -12.13
CA HIS A 39 35.98 33.43 -11.83
C HIS A 39 35.21 32.59 -10.76
N ALA A 40 35.74 31.44 -10.37
CA ALA A 40 35.11 30.62 -9.30
C ALA A 40 35.46 31.06 -7.87
N GLN A 41 36.40 32.01 -7.70
CA GLN A 41 36.85 32.48 -6.38
C GLN A 41 36.08 33.69 -5.83
N THR A 42 35.16 34.28 -6.60
CA THR A 42 34.48 35.52 -6.19
C THR A 42 33.13 35.24 -5.50
N PHE A 43 32.69 33.98 -5.46
CA PHE A 43 31.37 33.65 -4.85
C PHE A 43 31.44 33.28 -3.34
N PHE A 44 32.64 33.13 -2.76
CA PHE A 44 32.77 32.74 -1.34
C PHE A 44 33.39 33.84 -0.43
N ARG A 45 33.44 35.06 -0.89
CA ARG A 45 34.00 36.20 -0.09
C ARG A 45 32.97 37.21 0.40
N GLY A 46 31.72 36.80 0.62
CA GLY A 46 30.64 37.68 1.03
C GLY A 46 29.82 37.26 2.26
N VAL A 47 30.31 36.24 3.03
CA VAL A 47 29.61 35.79 4.25
C VAL A 47 30.61 35.67 5.41
N ALA A 48 31.18 36.81 5.83
CA ALA A 48 31.86 36.93 7.12
C ALA A 48 31.82 38.42 7.50
N ASP A 49 30.75 38.84 8.11
CA ASP A 49 30.62 39.83 9.19
C ASP A 49 29.16 40.27 9.26
N HIS A 50 28.34 39.55 9.98
CA HIS A 50 27.26 40.04 10.80
C HIS A 50 26.93 38.94 11.79
N GLY A 51 27.51 39.05 12.98
CA GLY A 51 27.12 38.30 14.13
C GLY A 51 25.72 38.68 14.60
N ALA A 52 24.72 38.16 13.90
CA ALA A 52 23.38 37.98 14.46
C ALA A 52 23.20 36.48 14.64
N VAL A 53 23.34 36.01 15.87
CA VAL A 53 22.78 34.75 16.29
C VAL A 53 21.29 34.83 15.99
N MET A 54 20.90 34.38 14.80
CA MET A 54 19.51 34.07 14.52
C MET A 54 19.21 32.82 15.37
N ASN A 55 18.65 33.04 16.52
CA ASN A 55 17.86 32.04 17.20
C ASN A 55 16.77 31.63 16.21
N PRO A 56 16.75 30.40 15.68
CA PRO A 56 15.57 29.93 14.99
C PRO A 56 14.54 29.71 16.09
N THR A 57 13.76 30.76 16.42
CA THR A 57 12.44 30.53 16.95
C THR A 57 11.73 29.71 15.87
N ALA A 58 11.80 28.38 16.00
CA ALA A 58 10.92 27.50 15.32
C ALA A 58 9.53 28.03 15.62
N GLN A 59 8.92 28.70 14.64
CA GLN A 59 7.48 28.95 14.70
C GLN A 59 6.89 27.55 14.86
N PRO A 60 6.04 27.32 15.86
CA PRO A 60 5.32 26.07 15.94
C PRO A 60 4.66 25.93 14.57
N SER A 61 5.07 24.90 13.81
CA SER A 61 4.39 24.51 12.57
C SER A 61 2.93 24.41 12.95
N ASP A 62 2.07 25.10 12.21
CA ASP A 62 0.62 24.95 12.32
C ASP A 62 0.35 23.42 12.36
N PRO A 63 -0.30 22.89 13.41
CA PRO A 63 -0.49 21.43 13.59
C PRO A 63 -1.21 20.78 12.41
N GLY A 64 -1.76 21.54 11.48
CA GLY A 64 -2.37 21.07 10.23
C GLY A 64 -1.44 21.05 9.01
N THR A 65 -0.21 21.57 9.08
CA THR A 65 0.67 21.60 7.90
C THR A 65 1.46 20.29 7.77
N PRO A 66 1.35 19.55 6.64
CA PRO A 66 2.13 18.35 6.39
C PRO A 66 3.64 18.61 6.50
N SER A 67 4.37 17.70 7.14
CA SER A 67 5.82 17.77 7.32
C SER A 67 6.48 16.51 6.85
N LEU A 68 7.64 16.62 6.19
CA LEU A 68 8.47 15.46 5.83
C LEU A 68 8.97 14.67 7.04
N ALA A 69 8.97 15.27 8.23
CA ALA A 69 9.40 14.62 9.47
C ALA A 69 8.38 13.59 9.97
N VAL A 70 7.11 13.72 9.58
CA VAL A 70 6.03 12.78 9.96
C VAL A 70 5.31 12.38 8.69
N PRO A 71 5.33 11.09 8.30
CA PRO A 71 4.59 10.64 7.12
C PRO A 71 3.09 10.98 7.26
N PRO A 72 2.46 11.59 6.23
CA PRO A 72 1.07 12.05 6.31
C PRO A 72 0.07 10.95 6.68
N LEU A 73 0.31 9.70 6.25
CA LEU A 73 -0.49 8.53 6.67
C LEU A 73 -0.56 8.43 8.21
N PHE A 74 0.59 8.46 8.89
CA PHE A 74 0.63 8.36 10.35
C PHE A 74 0.09 9.64 11.03
N ALA A 75 0.27 10.80 10.42
CA ALA A 75 -0.33 12.05 10.92
C ALA A 75 -1.86 11.99 10.88
N ALA A 76 -2.44 11.46 9.80
CA ALA A 76 -3.88 11.29 9.65
C ALA A 76 -4.45 10.26 10.65
N LEU A 77 -3.71 9.20 10.96
CA LEU A 77 -4.12 8.16 11.92
C LEU A 77 -3.81 8.50 13.37
N ALA A 78 -3.00 9.51 13.65
CA ALA A 78 -2.58 9.85 15.02
C ALA A 78 -3.73 10.15 16.00
N PRO A 79 -4.86 10.78 15.61
CA PRO A 79 -5.99 10.99 16.50
C PRO A 79 -6.84 9.73 16.72
N ALA A 80 -6.71 8.70 15.87
CA ALA A 80 -7.53 7.51 15.93
C ALA A 80 -7.09 6.58 17.08
N ARG A 81 -8.07 6.03 17.80
CA ARG A 81 -7.87 5.06 18.89
C ARG A 81 -8.10 3.63 18.43
N SER A 82 -9.09 3.44 17.56
CA SER A 82 -9.48 2.14 17.01
C SER A 82 -9.47 2.22 15.48
N ILE A 83 -8.59 1.43 14.86
CA ILE A 83 -8.30 1.47 13.42
C ILE A 83 -8.68 0.14 12.81
N LEU A 84 -9.52 0.16 11.78
CA LEU A 84 -9.81 -1.01 10.95
C LEU A 84 -8.92 -0.97 9.69
N ILE A 85 -8.03 -1.93 9.53
CA ILE A 85 -7.29 -2.17 8.29
C ILE A 85 -7.98 -3.30 7.55
N ALA A 86 -8.49 -3.03 6.37
CA ALA A 86 -9.24 -3.99 5.58
C ALA A 86 -8.66 -4.15 4.17
N GLY A 87 -8.47 -5.40 3.72
CA GLY A 87 -8.15 -5.69 2.32
C GLY A 87 -9.27 -5.18 1.42
N ALA A 88 -8.92 -4.36 0.43
CA ALA A 88 -9.90 -3.78 -0.52
C ALA A 88 -10.37 -4.83 -1.52
N GLY A 89 -9.43 -5.59 -2.11
CA GLY A 89 -9.70 -6.77 -2.91
C GLY A 89 -10.04 -7.98 -2.07
N GLY A 90 -9.73 -9.15 -2.55
CA GLY A 90 -10.12 -10.40 -1.88
C GLY A 90 -8.95 -11.31 -1.51
N GLY A 91 -9.24 -12.26 -0.63
CA GLY A 91 -8.30 -13.31 -0.28
C GLY A 91 -7.11 -12.80 0.53
N PHE A 92 -5.93 -12.66 -0.11
CA PHE A 92 -4.71 -12.28 0.59
C PHE A 92 -4.48 -10.75 0.72
N ASP A 93 -5.38 -9.90 0.32
CA ASP A 93 -5.14 -8.44 0.33
C ASP A 93 -4.91 -7.87 1.73
N VAL A 94 -5.57 -8.42 2.74
CA VAL A 94 -5.32 -8.03 4.14
C VAL A 94 -3.85 -8.14 4.54
N TYR A 95 -3.08 -9.05 3.90
CA TYR A 95 -1.64 -9.17 4.15
C TYR A 95 -0.86 -7.93 3.73
N ALA A 96 -1.29 -7.24 2.67
CA ALA A 96 -0.66 -5.97 2.28
C ALA A 96 -0.78 -4.90 3.37
N GLY A 97 -1.76 -5.00 4.26
CA GLY A 97 -1.94 -4.13 5.43
C GLY A 97 -1.05 -4.47 6.64
N LEU A 98 -0.41 -5.64 6.67
CA LEU A 98 0.32 -6.12 7.84
C LEU A 98 1.50 -5.22 8.26
N PRO A 99 2.37 -4.73 7.35
CA PRO A 99 3.44 -3.82 7.76
C PRO A 99 2.92 -2.58 8.49
N LEU A 100 1.80 -2.03 8.04
CA LEU A 100 1.13 -0.91 8.67
C LEU A 100 0.54 -1.30 10.04
N ALA A 101 -0.14 -2.44 10.11
CA ALA A 101 -0.69 -2.98 11.36
C ALA A 101 0.42 -3.18 12.42
N PHE A 102 1.55 -3.77 12.03
CA PHE A 102 2.69 -3.98 12.96
C PHE A 102 3.26 -2.67 13.50
N ALA A 103 3.36 -1.64 12.65
CA ALA A 103 3.83 -0.33 13.08
C ALA A 103 2.85 0.33 14.05
N LEU A 104 1.54 0.27 13.78
CA LEU A 104 0.49 0.85 14.60
C LEU A 104 0.32 0.11 15.94
N TRP A 105 0.30 -1.23 15.96
CA TRP A 105 0.28 -2.02 17.22
C TRP A 105 1.48 -1.69 18.10
N ARG A 106 2.66 -1.57 17.50
CA ARG A 106 3.86 -1.16 18.25
C ARG A 106 3.73 0.25 18.82
N GLY A 107 3.04 1.14 18.13
CA GLY A 107 2.70 2.50 18.58
C GLY A 107 1.62 2.53 19.67
N GLY A 108 1.01 1.39 20.01
CA GLY A 108 -0.04 1.27 21.01
C GLY A 108 -1.45 1.53 20.50
N ALA A 109 -1.66 1.64 19.19
CA ALA A 109 -2.99 1.76 18.61
C ALA A 109 -3.73 0.43 18.68
N GLN A 110 -5.05 0.47 18.86
CA GLN A 110 -5.94 -0.67 18.69
C GLN A 110 -6.20 -0.86 17.20
N VAL A 111 -5.74 -1.98 16.63
CA VAL A 111 -5.90 -2.25 15.20
C VAL A 111 -6.63 -3.57 15.01
N HIS A 112 -7.64 -3.55 14.16
CA HIS A 112 -8.44 -4.68 13.73
C HIS A 112 -8.16 -4.97 12.25
N LEU A 113 -8.22 -6.25 11.88
CA LEU A 113 -8.01 -6.68 10.49
C LEU A 113 -9.30 -7.21 9.90
N ALA A 114 -9.60 -6.86 8.66
CA ALA A 114 -10.71 -7.42 7.91
C ALA A 114 -10.30 -7.77 6.48
N SER A 115 -11.03 -8.67 5.84
CA SER A 115 -10.79 -9.13 4.48
C SER A 115 -12.10 -9.50 3.80
N LEU A 116 -12.23 -9.16 2.53
CA LEU A 116 -13.17 -9.83 1.66
C LEU A 116 -12.61 -11.22 1.36
N SER A 117 -13.35 -12.27 1.67
CA SER A 117 -12.85 -13.65 1.62
C SER A 117 -13.32 -14.38 0.37
N PHE A 118 -12.42 -15.15 -0.23
CA PHE A 118 -12.77 -16.14 -1.27
C PHE A 118 -12.86 -17.57 -0.72
N SER A 119 -12.82 -17.71 0.61
CA SER A 119 -13.04 -18.99 1.29
C SER A 119 -14.54 -19.30 1.36
N GLU A 120 -14.86 -20.57 1.54
CA GLU A 120 -16.26 -21.03 1.70
C GLU A 120 -16.75 -20.72 3.11
N LEU A 121 -16.99 -19.41 3.39
CA LEU A 121 -17.41 -18.93 4.72
C LEU A 121 -18.72 -19.55 5.21
N GLU A 122 -19.61 -19.95 4.31
CA GLU A 122 -20.86 -20.64 4.65
C GLU A 122 -20.64 -22.00 5.30
N LEU A 123 -19.45 -22.57 5.22
CA LEU A 123 -19.08 -23.85 5.81
C LEU A 123 -18.41 -23.74 7.19
N ILE A 124 -18.17 -22.51 7.70
CA ILE A 124 -17.63 -22.33 9.04
C ILE A 124 -18.75 -22.41 10.10
N ASP A 125 -18.35 -22.64 11.35
CA ASP A 125 -19.29 -22.73 12.46
C ASP A 125 -20.08 -21.42 12.65
N ARG A 126 -21.35 -21.56 13.05
CA ARG A 126 -22.26 -20.43 13.25
C ARG A 126 -21.73 -19.44 14.29
N GLU A 127 -21.04 -19.94 15.29
CA GLU A 127 -20.46 -19.16 16.39
C GLU A 127 -19.41 -18.16 15.91
N ALA A 128 -18.79 -18.37 14.75
CA ALA A 128 -17.85 -17.44 14.14
C ALA A 128 -18.55 -16.21 13.53
N TRP A 129 -19.86 -16.29 13.27
CA TRP A 129 -20.63 -15.19 12.69
C TRP A 129 -21.08 -14.21 13.78
N VAL A 130 -20.51 -13.01 13.76
CA VAL A 130 -20.82 -11.92 14.71
C VAL A 130 -21.96 -11.03 14.22
N ALA A 131 -22.21 -11.02 12.90
CA ALA A 131 -23.35 -10.38 12.27
C ALA A 131 -23.67 -11.04 10.92
N GLU A 132 -24.75 -10.61 10.29
CA GLU A 132 -25.02 -10.97 8.90
C GLU A 132 -23.85 -10.54 8.02
N HIS A 133 -23.25 -11.47 7.30
CA HIS A 133 -22.10 -11.26 6.42
C HIS A 133 -20.76 -10.86 7.11
N VAL A 134 -20.66 -11.03 8.44
CA VAL A 134 -19.41 -10.74 9.18
C VAL A 134 -19.01 -11.94 10.02
N ALA A 135 -17.95 -12.62 9.64
CA ALA A 135 -17.35 -13.70 10.41
C ALA A 135 -16.11 -13.19 11.17
N ALA A 136 -16.00 -13.51 12.46
CA ALA A 136 -14.80 -13.26 13.28
C ALA A 136 -13.94 -14.53 13.26
N VAL A 137 -13.03 -14.60 12.30
CA VAL A 137 -12.14 -15.76 12.11
C VAL A 137 -11.06 -15.77 13.19
N GLN A 138 -11.00 -16.88 13.92
CA GLN A 138 -10.04 -17.15 14.99
C GLN A 138 -9.05 -18.24 14.54
N PRO A 139 -7.92 -18.45 15.24
CA PRO A 139 -6.94 -19.49 14.92
C PRO A 139 -7.54 -20.91 14.88
N ASP A 140 -8.55 -21.15 15.69
CA ASP A 140 -9.25 -22.43 15.86
C ASP A 140 -10.58 -22.53 15.09
N THR A 141 -10.97 -21.49 14.35
CA THR A 141 -12.18 -21.52 13.52
C THR A 141 -12.20 -22.77 12.63
N ALA A 142 -13.17 -23.64 12.83
CA ALA A 142 -13.31 -24.86 12.05
C ALA A 142 -13.80 -24.53 10.63
N SER A 143 -13.18 -25.16 9.63
CA SER A 143 -13.61 -25.11 8.24
C SER A 143 -13.01 -26.30 7.49
N PRO A 144 -13.76 -26.96 6.62
CA PRO A 144 -13.24 -27.99 5.74
C PRO A 144 -12.37 -27.42 4.61
N ASP A 145 -12.48 -26.09 4.35
CA ASP A 145 -11.71 -25.45 3.29
C ASP A 145 -10.22 -25.39 3.64
N TRP A 146 -9.41 -25.88 2.71
CA TRP A 146 -7.96 -25.82 2.78
C TRP A 146 -7.41 -24.44 2.34
N TYR A 147 -8.17 -23.68 1.55
CA TYR A 147 -7.87 -22.32 1.17
C TYR A 147 -8.59 -21.36 2.11
N PHE A 148 -7.92 -20.91 3.16
CA PHE A 148 -8.50 -19.98 4.13
C PHE A 148 -7.44 -18.98 4.62
N PRO A 149 -7.14 -17.97 3.81
CA PRO A 149 -6.12 -16.94 4.12
C PRO A 149 -6.31 -16.29 5.48
N GLU A 150 -7.54 -15.96 5.85
CA GLU A 150 -7.87 -15.26 7.10
C GLU A 150 -7.57 -16.15 8.32
N ARG A 151 -7.90 -17.44 8.27
CA ARG A 151 -7.56 -18.39 9.33
C ARG A 151 -6.06 -18.65 9.41
N THR A 152 -5.39 -18.75 8.27
CA THR A 152 -3.94 -18.88 8.21
C THR A 152 -3.28 -17.69 8.87
N LEU A 153 -3.74 -16.47 8.55
CA LEU A 153 -3.27 -15.24 9.19
C LEU A 153 -3.56 -15.24 10.69
N ALA A 154 -4.76 -15.59 11.10
CA ALA A 154 -5.14 -15.65 12.52
C ALA A 154 -4.19 -16.57 13.33
N ARG A 155 -3.86 -17.73 12.78
CA ARG A 155 -2.92 -18.70 13.40
C ARG A 155 -1.51 -18.12 13.51
N TRP A 156 -1.03 -17.51 12.43
CA TRP A 156 0.29 -16.88 12.43
C TRP A 156 0.36 -15.73 13.44
N LEU A 157 -0.64 -14.85 13.48
CA LEU A 157 -0.73 -13.73 14.45
C LEU A 157 -0.73 -14.25 15.89
N ALA A 158 -1.50 -15.28 16.19
CA ALA A 158 -1.54 -15.91 17.52
C ALA A 158 -0.17 -16.47 17.91
N ALA A 159 0.55 -17.11 16.99
CA ALA A 159 1.90 -17.60 17.23
C ALA A 159 2.89 -16.45 17.52
N GLN A 160 2.67 -15.27 16.96
CA GLN A 160 3.44 -14.05 17.25
C GLN A 160 2.95 -13.28 18.49
N GLN A 161 1.94 -13.79 19.20
CA GLN A 161 1.31 -13.13 20.36
C GLN A 161 0.71 -11.75 19.99
N LEU A 162 0.20 -11.60 18.76
CA LEU A 162 -0.48 -10.42 18.26
C LEU A 162 -2.01 -10.62 18.29
N PRO A 163 -2.81 -9.54 18.20
CA PRO A 163 -4.24 -9.65 18.02
C PRO A 163 -4.55 -10.54 16.81
N SER A 164 -5.29 -11.64 17.01
CA SER A 164 -5.37 -12.72 16.04
C SER A 164 -6.76 -12.93 15.44
N THR A 165 -7.72 -12.06 15.73
CA THR A 165 -9.01 -12.07 15.04
C THR A 165 -8.87 -11.40 13.69
N VAL A 166 -9.33 -12.08 12.62
CA VAL A 166 -9.45 -11.50 11.29
C VAL A 166 -10.92 -11.55 10.89
N TYR A 167 -11.54 -10.39 10.71
CA TYR A 167 -12.93 -10.33 10.25
C TYR A 167 -13.00 -10.65 8.75
N ALA A 168 -13.99 -11.43 8.36
CA ALA A 168 -14.15 -11.88 6.98
C ALA A 168 -15.57 -11.59 6.47
N PHE A 169 -15.62 -11.11 5.22
CA PHE A 169 -16.87 -10.87 4.49
C PHE A 169 -16.95 -11.81 3.29
N PRO A 170 -18.11 -12.42 2.98
CA PRO A 170 -18.27 -13.11 1.70
C PRO A 170 -18.26 -12.13 0.52
N PRO A 171 -18.08 -12.60 -0.73
CA PRO A 171 -18.16 -11.75 -1.92
C PRO A 171 -19.57 -11.19 -2.12
N LEU A 172 -19.77 -9.91 -1.83
CA LEU A 172 -21.05 -9.21 -1.81
C LEU A 172 -21.13 -8.12 -2.89
N GLY A 173 -22.29 -7.50 -3.01
CA GLY A 173 -22.44 -6.18 -3.62
C GLY A 173 -22.27 -5.08 -2.58
N VAL A 174 -22.37 -3.83 -3.03
CA VAL A 174 -22.07 -2.64 -2.19
C VAL A 174 -22.98 -2.54 -0.96
N GLN A 175 -24.29 -2.76 -1.13
CA GLN A 175 -25.25 -2.53 -0.03
C GLN A 175 -25.01 -3.47 1.16
N PRO A 176 -24.95 -4.80 1.01
CA PRO A 176 -24.70 -5.69 2.14
C PRO A 176 -23.27 -5.56 2.67
N LEU A 177 -22.26 -5.29 1.83
CA LEU A 177 -20.89 -5.07 2.30
C LEU A 177 -20.80 -3.79 3.16
N ARG A 178 -21.50 -2.72 2.77
CA ARG A 178 -21.62 -1.49 3.57
C ARG A 178 -22.26 -1.76 4.94
N ALA A 179 -23.32 -2.57 4.97
CA ALA A 179 -23.94 -2.95 6.23
C ALA A 179 -22.98 -3.74 7.14
N ALA A 180 -22.18 -4.64 6.56
CA ALA A 180 -21.16 -5.39 7.26
C ALA A 180 -20.06 -4.49 7.83
N TYR A 181 -19.53 -3.55 7.03
CA TYR A 181 -18.56 -2.55 7.53
C TYR A 181 -19.13 -1.67 8.62
N ARG A 182 -20.40 -1.19 8.48
CA ARG A 182 -21.07 -0.40 9.51
C ARG A 182 -21.16 -1.16 10.82
N HIS A 183 -21.54 -2.44 10.77
CA HIS A 183 -21.55 -3.28 11.96
C HIS A 183 -20.17 -3.36 12.63
N LEU A 184 -19.09 -3.55 11.88
CA LEU A 184 -17.73 -3.57 12.46
C LEU A 184 -17.34 -2.23 13.07
N VAL A 185 -17.66 -1.12 12.39
CA VAL A 185 -17.37 0.24 12.89
C VAL A 185 -18.05 0.44 14.25
N GLU A 186 -19.31 0.07 14.37
CA GLU A 186 -20.08 0.19 15.61
C GLU A 186 -19.60 -0.80 16.68
N HIS A 187 -19.37 -2.06 16.31
CA HIS A 187 -19.00 -3.13 17.25
C HIS A 187 -17.61 -2.94 17.84
N LEU A 188 -16.66 -2.38 17.07
CA LEU A 188 -15.24 -2.21 17.44
C LEU A 188 -14.90 -0.76 17.82
N ASP A 189 -15.89 0.12 17.88
CA ASP A 189 -15.71 1.57 18.12
C ASP A 189 -14.64 2.18 17.21
N VAL A 190 -14.70 1.85 15.91
CA VAL A 190 -13.71 2.25 14.90
C VAL A 190 -13.84 3.73 14.56
N ASP A 191 -12.76 4.47 14.69
CA ASP A 191 -12.67 5.89 14.32
C ASP A 191 -11.76 6.17 13.11
N ALA A 192 -11.11 5.12 12.57
CA ALA A 192 -10.39 5.18 11.29
C ALA A 192 -10.52 3.89 10.50
N VAL A 193 -10.79 3.98 9.19
CA VAL A 193 -10.75 2.85 8.25
C VAL A 193 -9.66 3.06 7.22
N VAL A 194 -8.80 2.07 7.04
CA VAL A 194 -7.78 2.03 5.99
C VAL A 194 -8.06 0.84 5.09
N LEU A 195 -8.54 1.09 3.88
CA LEU A 195 -8.57 0.06 2.85
C LEU A 195 -7.15 -0.14 2.30
N VAL A 196 -6.74 -1.39 2.16
CA VAL A 196 -5.42 -1.74 1.62
C VAL A 196 -5.60 -2.61 0.39
N ASP A 197 -5.03 -2.17 -0.72
CA ASP A 197 -4.99 -2.90 -1.97
C ASP A 197 -3.60 -3.50 -2.17
N GLY A 198 -3.54 -4.78 -2.52
CA GLY A 198 -2.33 -5.49 -2.95
C GLY A 198 -2.04 -5.28 -4.43
N GLY A 199 -2.26 -4.10 -4.92
CA GLY A 199 -2.10 -3.65 -6.29
C GLY A 199 -2.20 -2.14 -6.38
N THR A 200 -2.61 -1.63 -7.55
CA THR A 200 -2.83 -0.20 -7.78
C THR A 200 -4.09 0.06 -8.60
N ASP A 201 -4.86 -0.96 -8.90
CA ASP A 201 -6.06 -0.84 -9.72
C ASP A 201 -7.21 -0.15 -8.95
N VAL A 202 -7.25 -0.23 -7.61
CA VAL A 202 -8.15 0.60 -6.78
C VAL A 202 -7.99 2.11 -7.05
N LEU A 203 -6.81 2.57 -7.49
CA LEU A 203 -6.51 3.97 -7.77
C LEU A 203 -7.03 4.44 -9.15
N LEU A 204 -7.58 3.54 -9.96
CA LEU A 204 -8.10 3.86 -11.28
C LEU A 204 -9.47 4.54 -11.19
N ARG A 205 -9.75 5.41 -12.14
CA ARG A 205 -11.01 6.16 -12.15
C ARG A 205 -12.10 5.58 -13.05
N GLY A 206 -11.73 4.69 -13.99
CA GLY A 206 -12.68 3.98 -14.83
C GLY A 206 -12.56 4.18 -16.35
N ASP A 207 -11.86 5.22 -16.81
CA ASP A 207 -11.65 5.51 -18.24
C ASP A 207 -10.24 5.16 -18.72
N GLU A 208 -9.47 4.44 -17.93
CA GLU A 208 -8.16 3.94 -18.31
C GLU A 208 -8.26 2.90 -19.45
N SER A 209 -7.11 2.54 -20.02
CA SER A 209 -7.02 1.52 -21.08
C SER A 209 -7.54 0.16 -20.62
N ASP A 210 -7.23 -0.19 -19.37
CA ASP A 210 -7.76 -1.35 -18.66
C ASP A 210 -7.96 -0.99 -17.18
N LEU A 211 -8.73 -1.81 -16.47
CA LEU A 211 -9.06 -1.58 -15.05
C LEU A 211 -8.49 -2.65 -14.12
N GLY A 212 -7.74 -3.63 -14.62
CA GLY A 212 -7.27 -4.74 -13.80
C GLY A 212 -8.41 -5.64 -13.31
N THR A 213 -8.47 -5.88 -12.02
CA THR A 213 -9.48 -6.73 -11.36
C THR A 213 -10.39 -5.94 -10.40
N PRO A 214 -11.07 -4.89 -10.83
CA PRO A 214 -11.61 -3.83 -9.98
C PRO A 214 -12.81 -4.23 -9.11
N VAL A 215 -13.36 -5.44 -9.25
CA VAL A 215 -14.70 -5.78 -8.73
C VAL A 215 -14.77 -5.67 -7.21
N GLU A 216 -13.84 -6.29 -6.52
CA GLU A 216 -13.79 -6.35 -5.06
C GLU A 216 -13.33 -5.02 -4.49
N ASP A 217 -12.29 -4.42 -5.07
CA ASP A 217 -11.69 -3.17 -4.62
C ASP A 217 -12.68 -2.01 -4.68
N ILE A 218 -13.36 -1.87 -5.81
CA ILE A 218 -14.33 -0.80 -5.98
C ILE A 218 -15.61 -1.02 -5.15
N THR A 219 -15.97 -2.29 -4.90
CA THR A 219 -17.08 -2.63 -4.00
C THR A 219 -16.75 -2.21 -2.58
N SER A 220 -15.53 -2.49 -2.12
CA SER A 220 -15.02 -2.07 -0.81
C SER A 220 -14.93 -0.54 -0.71
N LEU A 221 -14.40 0.12 -1.75
CA LEU A 221 -14.34 1.58 -1.83
C LEU A 221 -15.73 2.20 -1.69
N ALA A 222 -16.72 1.73 -2.47
CA ALA A 222 -18.09 2.23 -2.45
C ALA A 222 -18.79 1.96 -1.10
N ALA A 223 -18.52 0.81 -0.49
CA ALA A 223 -19.08 0.47 0.82
C ALA A 223 -18.56 1.39 1.91
N VAL A 224 -17.25 1.63 1.97
CA VAL A 224 -16.59 2.45 3.01
C VAL A 224 -16.79 3.94 2.79
N ALA A 225 -16.87 4.41 1.54
CA ALA A 225 -17.10 5.83 1.23
C ALA A 225 -18.36 6.40 1.91
N ALA A 226 -19.41 5.57 2.03
CA ALA A 226 -20.68 5.98 2.64
C ALA A 226 -20.77 5.79 4.17
N LEU A 227 -19.65 5.45 4.83
CA LEU A 227 -19.60 5.34 6.29
C LEU A 227 -19.31 6.69 6.92
N GLU A 228 -19.91 6.92 8.09
CA GLU A 228 -19.64 8.09 8.93
C GLU A 228 -18.49 7.77 9.90
N VAL A 229 -17.26 7.75 9.37
CA VAL A 229 -16.05 7.51 10.15
C VAL A 229 -15.11 8.71 9.95
N PRO A 230 -14.50 9.25 11.04
CA PRO A 230 -13.68 10.46 10.97
C PRO A 230 -12.52 10.40 9.99
N VAL A 231 -11.85 9.23 9.88
CA VAL A 231 -10.70 9.04 8.99
C VAL A 231 -10.96 7.87 8.06
N LYS A 232 -10.94 8.11 6.77
CA LYS A 232 -11.07 7.08 5.73
C LYS A 232 -9.94 7.21 4.72
N LEU A 233 -9.11 6.19 4.62
CA LEU A 233 -7.94 6.18 3.74
C LEU A 233 -7.97 4.94 2.83
N VAL A 234 -7.36 5.08 1.65
CA VAL A 234 -6.94 3.96 0.82
C VAL A 234 -5.44 3.98 0.71
N THR A 235 -4.80 2.84 0.86
CA THR A 235 -3.37 2.70 0.60
C THR A 235 -3.11 1.49 -0.28
N SER A 236 -2.39 1.67 -1.38
CA SER A 236 -2.01 0.59 -2.28
C SER A 236 -0.55 0.21 -2.09
N LEU A 237 -0.27 -1.09 -2.22
CA LEU A 237 1.07 -1.67 -2.11
C LEU A 237 1.26 -2.65 -3.27
N GLY A 238 2.43 -2.64 -3.93
CA GLY A 238 2.65 -3.53 -5.06
C GLY A 238 2.61 -2.83 -6.42
N PHE A 239 3.04 -1.58 -6.49
CA PHE A 239 3.02 -0.79 -7.73
C PHE A 239 3.61 -1.54 -8.93
N GLY A 240 2.81 -1.69 -9.99
CA GLY A 240 3.17 -2.38 -11.22
C GLY A 240 2.78 -3.87 -11.26
N ILE A 241 2.23 -4.44 -10.18
CA ILE A 241 1.74 -5.84 -10.17
C ILE A 241 0.64 -6.02 -11.20
N ASP A 242 -0.33 -5.12 -11.27
CA ASP A 242 -1.52 -5.22 -12.14
C ASP A 242 -1.23 -4.99 -13.62
N ALA A 243 0.03 -4.76 -13.98
CA ALA A 243 0.43 -4.70 -15.39
C ALA A 243 0.08 -5.99 -16.16
N TYR A 244 -0.01 -7.14 -15.46
CA TYR A 244 -0.48 -8.41 -16.02
C TYR A 244 -1.95 -8.37 -16.43
N ASP A 245 -2.75 -7.62 -15.67
CA ASP A 245 -4.18 -7.45 -15.91
C ASP A 245 -4.47 -6.17 -16.70
N GLY A 246 -3.46 -5.67 -17.43
CA GLY A 246 -3.57 -4.57 -18.39
C GLY A 246 -3.49 -3.17 -17.78
N VAL A 247 -3.27 -3.02 -16.47
CA VAL A 247 -3.17 -1.71 -15.83
C VAL A 247 -1.93 -0.96 -16.31
N ASN A 248 -2.14 0.24 -16.82
CA ASN A 248 -1.06 1.13 -17.23
C ASN A 248 -0.55 1.98 -16.05
N HIS A 249 0.66 1.71 -15.59
CA HIS A 249 1.27 2.38 -14.44
C HIS A 249 1.39 3.91 -14.60
N VAL A 250 1.50 4.44 -15.83
CA VAL A 250 1.52 5.88 -16.08
C VAL A 250 0.15 6.49 -15.81
N GLN A 251 -0.94 5.79 -16.16
CA GLN A 251 -2.31 6.23 -15.85
C GLN A 251 -2.59 6.22 -14.33
N VAL A 252 -2.02 5.27 -13.58
CA VAL A 252 -2.05 5.29 -12.11
C VAL A 252 -1.36 6.56 -11.58
N LEU A 253 -0.17 6.89 -12.10
CA LEU A 253 0.55 8.11 -11.68
C LEU A 253 -0.20 9.39 -12.08
N GLU A 254 -0.90 9.42 -13.22
CA GLU A 254 -1.78 10.53 -13.61
C GLU A 254 -2.91 10.74 -12.58
N ASN A 255 -3.50 9.63 -12.09
CA ASN A 255 -4.55 9.68 -11.07
C ASN A 255 -4.01 10.17 -9.71
N LEU A 256 -2.84 9.68 -9.28
CA LEU A 256 -2.17 10.17 -8.08
C LEU A 256 -1.85 11.66 -8.18
N ALA A 257 -1.32 12.13 -9.33
CA ALA A 257 -1.05 13.54 -9.55
C ALA A 257 -2.32 14.40 -9.55
N ALA A 258 -3.44 13.85 -10.02
CA ALA A 258 -4.72 14.54 -9.94
C ALA A 258 -5.25 14.60 -8.50
N LEU A 259 -5.16 13.49 -7.74
CA LEU A 259 -5.50 13.47 -6.31
C LEU A 259 -4.64 14.45 -5.51
N ASP A 260 -3.36 14.59 -5.84
CA ASP A 260 -2.46 15.55 -5.18
C ASP A 260 -2.93 16.99 -5.39
N ARG A 261 -3.27 17.38 -6.64
CA ARG A 261 -3.85 18.71 -6.93
C ARG A 261 -5.14 18.98 -6.17
N ASP A 262 -5.95 17.94 -5.94
CA ASP A 262 -7.21 18.01 -5.20
C ASP A 262 -7.01 17.87 -3.69
N GLY A 263 -5.75 17.76 -3.22
CA GLY A 263 -5.38 17.57 -1.80
C GLY A 263 -5.82 16.22 -1.24
N GLY A 264 -5.92 15.20 -2.08
CA GLY A 264 -6.31 13.84 -1.69
C GLY A 264 -5.16 12.85 -1.67
N TYR A 265 -3.95 13.20 -2.11
CA TYR A 265 -2.78 12.34 -2.02
C TYR A 265 -1.98 12.63 -0.75
N LEU A 266 -1.87 11.63 0.13
CA LEU A 266 -1.13 11.72 1.39
C LEU A 266 0.35 11.34 1.24
N GLY A 267 0.81 11.06 0.03
CA GLY A 267 2.20 10.73 -0.25
C GLY A 267 2.50 9.22 -0.25
N ALA A 268 3.78 8.93 -0.33
CA ALA A 268 4.32 7.58 -0.40
C ALA A 268 5.13 7.24 0.85
N LEU A 269 4.99 6.00 1.34
CA LEU A 269 5.72 5.47 2.49
C LEU A 269 6.42 4.17 2.11
N SER A 270 7.74 4.18 2.07
CA SER A 270 8.53 2.98 1.80
C SER A 270 8.57 2.04 3.01
N ILE A 271 8.56 0.73 2.74
CA ILE A 271 8.83 -0.34 3.71
C ILE A 271 10.32 -0.72 3.58
N PRO A 272 11.22 -0.22 4.42
CA PRO A 272 12.63 -0.59 4.34
C PRO A 272 12.82 -2.09 4.60
N GLY A 273 13.52 -2.80 3.71
CA GLY A 273 13.72 -4.25 3.82
C GLY A 273 14.40 -4.70 5.12
N SER A 274 15.14 -3.82 5.80
CA SER A 274 15.76 -4.04 7.10
C SER A 274 14.83 -3.75 8.29
N SER A 275 13.61 -3.24 8.06
CA SER A 275 12.67 -2.96 9.13
C SER A 275 12.12 -4.24 9.76
N ARG A 276 11.71 -4.14 11.03
CA ARG A 276 11.02 -5.22 11.73
C ARG A 276 9.71 -5.59 11.03
N GLU A 277 8.99 -4.58 10.56
CA GLU A 277 7.73 -4.73 9.85
C GLU A 277 7.89 -5.52 8.54
N ALA A 278 8.96 -5.25 7.78
CA ALA A 278 9.30 -6.03 6.59
C ALA A 278 9.66 -7.48 6.92
N ALA A 279 10.40 -7.71 8.00
CA ALA A 279 10.76 -9.05 8.44
C ALA A 279 9.53 -9.88 8.83
N LEU A 280 8.63 -9.32 9.65
CA LEU A 280 7.38 -9.96 10.06
C LEU A 280 6.46 -10.21 8.86
N TYR A 281 6.37 -9.23 7.94
CA TYR A 281 5.57 -9.39 6.74
C TYR A 281 6.06 -10.55 5.87
N ARG A 282 7.36 -10.65 5.61
CA ARG A 282 7.94 -11.77 4.85
C ARG A 282 7.68 -13.12 5.51
N ASP A 283 7.77 -13.17 6.83
CA ASP A 283 7.49 -14.39 7.61
C ASP A 283 6.02 -14.80 7.48
N ALA A 284 5.08 -13.86 7.63
CA ALA A 284 3.66 -14.10 7.45
C ALA A 284 3.32 -14.57 6.01
N VAL A 285 3.95 -13.98 4.99
CA VAL A 285 3.75 -14.39 3.59
C VAL A 285 4.32 -15.78 3.33
N ALA A 286 5.48 -16.12 3.91
CA ALA A 286 6.07 -17.45 3.78
C ALA A 286 5.21 -18.53 4.45
N ASP A 287 4.66 -18.25 5.63
CA ASP A 287 3.71 -19.13 6.32
C ASP A 287 2.44 -19.36 5.48
N ALA A 288 1.87 -18.26 4.93
CA ALA A 288 0.71 -18.34 4.06
C ALA A 288 0.97 -19.17 2.80
N GLN A 289 2.12 -19.01 2.16
CA GLN A 289 2.51 -19.80 0.99
C GLN A 289 2.69 -21.28 1.32
N ALA A 290 3.23 -21.59 2.50
CA ALA A 290 3.37 -22.96 2.98
C ALA A 290 2.00 -23.61 3.30
N ALA A 291 1.06 -22.82 3.83
CA ALA A 291 -0.31 -23.28 4.13
C ALA A 291 -1.18 -23.45 2.87
N THR A 292 -0.89 -22.73 1.79
CA THR A 292 -1.66 -22.77 0.54
C THR A 292 -0.78 -23.07 -0.69
N PRO A 293 -0.10 -24.21 -0.75
CA PRO A 293 0.93 -24.49 -1.77
C PRO A 293 0.37 -24.55 -3.20
N ASP A 294 -0.90 -24.90 -3.36
CA ASP A 294 -1.57 -24.99 -4.67
C ASP A 294 -2.15 -23.66 -5.13
N ARG A 295 -2.39 -22.71 -4.20
CA ARG A 295 -2.92 -21.36 -4.47
C ARG A 295 -2.18 -20.27 -3.69
N PRO A 296 -0.83 -20.22 -3.75
CA PRO A 296 -0.09 -19.14 -3.07
C PRO A 296 -0.44 -17.79 -3.70
N SER A 297 -0.46 -16.74 -2.88
CA SER A 297 -0.62 -15.38 -3.40
C SER A 297 0.57 -15.00 -4.27
N ILE A 298 0.31 -14.64 -5.51
CA ILE A 298 1.33 -14.08 -6.42
C ILE A 298 1.68 -12.66 -5.97
N VAL A 299 0.68 -11.87 -5.67
CA VAL A 299 0.80 -10.47 -5.24
C VAL A 299 1.69 -10.35 -4.00
N GLN A 300 1.31 -11.03 -2.91
CA GLN A 300 2.06 -10.94 -1.66
C GLN A 300 3.48 -11.52 -1.79
N GLY A 301 3.66 -12.54 -2.63
CA GLY A 301 4.98 -13.08 -2.95
C GLY A 301 5.88 -12.09 -3.68
N GLN A 302 5.36 -11.31 -4.62
CA GLN A 302 6.11 -10.25 -5.31
C GLN A 302 6.49 -9.11 -4.36
N ILE A 303 5.55 -8.64 -3.55
CA ILE A 303 5.82 -7.60 -2.55
C ILE A 303 6.87 -8.07 -1.53
N ALA A 304 6.76 -9.29 -1.04
CA ALA A 304 7.75 -9.89 -0.13
C ALA A 304 9.14 -9.98 -0.78
N ALA A 305 9.20 -10.37 -2.07
CA ALA A 305 10.44 -10.37 -2.84
C ALA A 305 11.02 -8.95 -2.99
N ALA A 306 10.20 -7.95 -3.28
CA ALA A 306 10.61 -6.55 -3.37
C ALA A 306 11.18 -6.04 -2.04
N THR A 307 10.55 -6.36 -0.89
CA THR A 307 11.07 -6.02 0.45
C THR A 307 12.37 -6.74 0.79
N SER A 308 12.73 -7.79 0.06
CA SER A 308 14.02 -8.50 0.16
C SER A 308 15.08 -7.98 -0.80
N GLY A 309 14.77 -6.93 -1.58
CA GLY A 309 15.67 -6.35 -2.58
C GLY A 309 15.71 -7.11 -3.90
N ALA A 310 14.77 -7.98 -4.18
CA ALA A 310 14.67 -8.65 -5.47
C ALA A 310 14.29 -7.64 -6.58
N PHE A 311 14.79 -7.90 -7.79
CA PHE A 311 14.53 -7.07 -8.96
C PHE A 311 14.47 -7.92 -10.22
N GLY A 312 13.59 -7.55 -11.15
CA GLY A 312 13.42 -8.26 -12.43
C GLY A 312 12.49 -9.46 -12.30
N ASP A 313 12.63 -10.43 -13.19
CA ASP A 313 11.78 -11.62 -13.26
C ASP A 313 12.10 -12.58 -12.11
N VAL A 314 11.25 -12.54 -11.07
CA VAL A 314 11.41 -13.36 -9.87
C VAL A 314 10.36 -14.46 -9.85
N ARG A 315 10.82 -15.71 -9.76
CA ARG A 315 9.97 -16.91 -9.74
C ARG A 315 10.00 -17.56 -8.36
N PHE A 316 8.98 -17.34 -7.56
CA PHE A 316 8.89 -17.85 -6.18
C PHE A 316 7.85 -18.96 -5.98
N SER A 317 7.04 -19.28 -6.99
CA SER A 317 6.04 -20.36 -6.91
C SER A 317 5.93 -21.14 -8.22
N ARG A 318 5.24 -22.30 -8.19
CA ARG A 318 4.92 -23.05 -9.41
C ARG A 318 4.01 -22.25 -10.36
N ARG A 319 3.11 -21.43 -9.81
CA ARG A 319 2.18 -20.58 -10.57
C ARG A 319 2.91 -19.53 -11.39
N THR A 320 4.10 -19.09 -10.95
CA THR A 320 4.87 -18.03 -11.60
C THR A 320 5.91 -18.56 -12.60
N ARG A 321 6.00 -19.88 -12.83
CA ARG A 321 7.02 -20.48 -13.71
C ARG A 321 6.86 -20.15 -15.19
N GLY A 322 5.67 -19.75 -15.65
CA GLY A 322 5.34 -19.46 -17.05
C GLY A 322 5.07 -17.99 -17.35
N GLY A 323 5.14 -17.09 -16.35
CA GLY A 323 4.84 -15.67 -16.51
C GLY A 323 6.07 -14.80 -16.20
N ASP A 324 6.11 -13.63 -16.84
CA ASP A 324 7.09 -12.60 -16.55
C ASP A 324 6.60 -11.77 -15.36
N LEU A 325 7.13 -12.02 -14.17
CA LEU A 325 6.81 -11.27 -12.95
C LEU A 325 7.93 -10.28 -12.66
N PHE A 326 7.78 -9.08 -13.15
CA PHE A 326 8.80 -8.05 -12.97
C PHE A 326 8.68 -7.39 -11.60
N VAL A 327 9.46 -7.87 -10.64
CA VAL A 327 9.59 -7.28 -9.30
C VAL A 327 10.42 -6.00 -9.37
N ASN A 328 9.96 -4.95 -8.69
CA ASN A 328 10.64 -3.66 -8.64
C ASN A 328 10.52 -3.00 -7.25
N PRO A 329 11.40 -2.05 -6.88
CA PRO A 329 11.39 -1.44 -5.55
C PRO A 329 10.11 -0.65 -5.21
N LEU A 330 9.34 -0.20 -6.21
CA LEU A 330 8.09 0.54 -5.97
C LEU A 330 7.01 -0.37 -5.38
N MET A 331 7.12 -1.69 -5.55
CA MET A 331 6.22 -2.67 -4.92
C MET A 331 6.31 -2.67 -3.38
N ALA A 332 7.38 -2.13 -2.80
CA ALA A 332 7.56 -1.99 -1.35
C ALA A 332 7.20 -0.57 -0.86
N ILE A 333 6.37 0.15 -1.61
CA ILE A 333 5.95 1.52 -1.28
C ILE A 333 4.43 1.58 -1.19
N TYR A 334 3.93 2.05 -0.07
CA TYR A 334 2.53 2.45 0.07
C TYR A 334 2.29 3.79 -0.61
N PHE A 335 1.27 3.86 -1.45
CA PHE A 335 0.71 5.09 -1.99
C PHE A 335 -0.62 5.35 -1.30
N THR A 336 -0.69 6.39 -0.48
CA THR A 336 -1.87 6.65 0.37
C THR A 336 -2.67 7.83 -0.15
N VAL A 337 -3.99 7.66 -0.18
CA VAL A 337 -4.94 8.68 -0.62
C VAL A 337 -6.12 8.79 0.36
N ASP A 338 -6.73 9.96 0.39
CA ASP A 338 -8.04 10.18 1.00
C ASP A 338 -9.11 9.38 0.26
N LEU A 339 -9.86 8.56 0.97
CA LEU A 339 -10.84 7.65 0.39
C LEU A 339 -12.00 8.39 -0.28
N ASP A 340 -12.50 9.46 0.33
CA ASP A 340 -13.64 10.20 -0.22
C ASP A 340 -13.26 10.93 -1.52
N LYS A 341 -12.05 11.44 -1.59
CA LYS A 341 -11.53 12.08 -2.81
C LYS A 341 -11.26 11.08 -3.92
N LEU A 342 -10.78 9.87 -3.57
CA LEU A 342 -10.67 8.78 -4.53
C LEU A 342 -12.04 8.36 -5.05
N ALA A 343 -13.01 8.12 -4.15
CA ALA A 343 -14.38 7.77 -4.49
C ALA A 343 -15.06 8.81 -5.40
N ALA A 344 -14.90 10.10 -5.10
CA ALA A 344 -15.43 11.20 -5.92
C ALA A 344 -14.84 11.26 -7.33
N ARG A 345 -13.67 10.67 -7.56
CA ARG A 345 -13.03 10.58 -8.88
C ARG A 345 -13.45 9.34 -9.67
N CYS A 346 -13.95 8.31 -9.03
CA CYS A 346 -14.38 7.10 -9.71
C CYS A 346 -15.64 7.36 -10.55
N LEU A 347 -15.52 7.13 -11.86
CA LEU A 347 -16.58 7.48 -12.83
C LEU A 347 -17.76 6.52 -12.80
N TYR A 348 -17.62 5.35 -12.22
CA TYR A 348 -18.64 4.30 -12.21
C TYR A 348 -19.09 3.87 -10.81
N LEU A 349 -18.68 4.59 -9.77
CA LEU A 349 -19.06 4.26 -8.39
C LEU A 349 -20.57 4.28 -8.21
N ASP A 350 -21.24 5.30 -8.73
CA ASP A 350 -22.71 5.44 -8.67
C ASP A 350 -23.44 4.31 -9.40
N HIS A 351 -22.83 3.73 -10.44
CA HIS A 351 -23.44 2.62 -11.20
C HIS A 351 -23.54 1.35 -10.35
N ILE A 352 -22.63 1.14 -9.41
CA ILE A 352 -22.60 -0.06 -8.58
C ILE A 352 -23.25 0.12 -7.22
N GLU A 353 -23.60 1.34 -6.82
CA GLU A 353 -24.10 1.73 -5.50
C GLU A 353 -25.24 0.83 -4.99
N ASN A 354 -26.19 0.48 -5.83
CA ASN A 354 -27.38 -0.30 -5.47
C ASN A 354 -27.23 -1.81 -5.72
N THR A 355 -26.01 -2.33 -5.74
CA THR A 355 -25.77 -3.76 -5.94
C THR A 355 -25.86 -4.54 -4.63
N ILE A 356 -26.42 -5.76 -4.73
CA ILE A 356 -26.56 -6.71 -3.61
C ILE A 356 -25.54 -7.85 -3.72
N GLY A 357 -25.24 -8.29 -4.91
CA GLY A 357 -24.33 -9.41 -5.16
C GLY A 357 -23.20 -9.07 -6.12
N ARG A 358 -22.07 -9.78 -6.00
CA ARG A 358 -20.87 -9.63 -6.81
C ARG A 358 -21.16 -9.63 -8.33
N ARG A 359 -22.07 -10.52 -8.81
CA ARG A 359 -22.41 -10.57 -10.24
C ARG A 359 -23.05 -9.27 -10.74
N GLN A 360 -23.82 -8.58 -9.91
CA GLN A 360 -24.39 -7.27 -10.29
C GLN A 360 -23.28 -6.23 -10.44
N VAL A 361 -22.29 -6.24 -9.53
CA VAL A 361 -21.12 -5.34 -9.65
C VAL A 361 -20.42 -5.56 -11.00
N ILE A 362 -20.07 -6.81 -11.33
CA ILE A 362 -19.43 -7.16 -12.60
C ILE A 362 -20.24 -6.63 -13.78
N THR A 363 -21.55 -6.90 -13.82
CA THR A 363 -22.42 -6.47 -14.91
C THR A 363 -22.48 -4.94 -15.03
N ARG A 364 -22.50 -4.21 -13.90
CA ARG A 364 -22.54 -2.75 -13.89
C ARG A 364 -21.24 -2.12 -14.35
N ILE A 365 -20.10 -2.67 -13.93
CA ILE A 365 -18.77 -2.23 -14.41
C ILE A 365 -18.67 -2.45 -15.93
N GLN A 366 -19.08 -3.64 -16.42
CA GLN A 366 -19.03 -3.93 -17.84
C GLN A 366 -19.93 -2.98 -18.64
N ALA A 367 -21.17 -2.75 -18.20
CA ALA A 367 -22.09 -1.82 -18.86
C ALA A 367 -21.51 -0.40 -18.94
N PHE A 368 -20.90 0.09 -17.83
CA PHE A 368 -20.20 1.37 -17.87
C PHE A 368 -19.07 1.40 -18.90
N ARG A 369 -18.24 0.34 -18.95
CA ARG A 369 -17.14 0.25 -19.93
C ARG A 369 -17.64 0.22 -21.38
N ASP A 370 -18.75 -0.47 -21.66
CA ASP A 370 -19.37 -0.56 -22.98
C ASP A 370 -19.98 0.78 -23.44
N GLU A 371 -20.39 1.64 -22.50
CA GLU A 371 -20.93 2.97 -22.77
C GLU A 371 -19.85 4.04 -22.98
N LEU A 372 -18.60 3.77 -22.61
CA LEU A 372 -17.50 4.70 -22.84
C LEU A 372 -17.25 4.91 -24.34
N LEU A 373 -17.27 6.17 -24.77
CA LEU A 373 -16.98 6.53 -26.16
C LEU A 373 -15.55 6.15 -26.57
N SER A 374 -14.61 6.27 -25.66
CA SER A 374 -13.22 5.80 -25.80
C SER A 374 -12.53 5.71 -24.44
N ALA A 375 -11.79 4.64 -24.23
CA ALA A 375 -10.85 4.57 -23.12
C ALA A 375 -9.63 5.46 -23.39
N ARG A 376 -8.96 5.93 -22.34
CA ARG A 376 -7.67 6.65 -22.45
C ARG A 376 -6.60 5.74 -23.02
N VAL A 377 -5.81 6.28 -23.97
CA VAL A 377 -4.71 5.54 -24.57
C VAL A 377 -3.61 5.30 -23.52
N PRO A 378 -3.06 4.06 -23.43
CA PRO A 378 -1.93 3.78 -22.56
C PRO A 378 -0.74 4.68 -22.89
N ARG A 379 0.02 5.06 -21.88
CA ARG A 379 1.21 5.87 -22.03
C ARG A 379 2.45 5.15 -21.50
N ALA A 380 3.62 5.55 -22.01
CA ALA A 380 4.89 5.19 -21.43
C ALA A 380 5.59 6.45 -20.92
N PHE A 381 6.57 6.28 -20.01
CA PHE A 381 7.42 7.39 -19.64
C PHE A 381 8.18 7.88 -20.90
N PRO A 382 8.22 9.19 -21.13
CA PRO A 382 9.08 9.75 -22.19
C PRO A 382 10.56 9.60 -21.78
N HIS A 383 11.40 9.32 -22.75
CA HIS A 383 12.85 9.16 -22.60
C HIS A 383 13.57 10.05 -23.59
#